data_87af14a396a6260dbcc64829621a677d
#
_entry.id   87af14a396a6260dbcc64829621a677d
#
_cell.length_a   1.000
_cell.length_b   1.000
_cell.length_c   1.000
_cell.angle_alpha   90.00
_cell.angle_beta   90.00
_cell.angle_gamma   90.00
#
_symmetry.space_group_name_H-M   'P 1'
#
loop_
_entity.id
_entity.type
_entity.pdbx_description
1 polymer ?
#
loop_
_entity_poly.entity_id
_entity_poly.type
_entity_poly.pdbx_seq_one_letter_code
_entity_poly.pdbx_strand_id
1 'polypeptide(L)'
;EFNPFEALMAAASETEETAIEQLSETVSDETLFTDKEYLEQAVQYLNQTDSNPVQELQTVSGLDIRLTPEMERRLRALIPEEAMPQGETLRLSDDKAFCMEQMRTSMQKNMDEAAWPSSQYLWKLHPIFSWVNDKAGLLFKRAEAPVLGLPGVLYPGEALYIVSGSVPNLKSTPLIDEWFGLLYRDGQFIQRLSMEEVVQKAGLRSARIPNTNCITNQSIVAASSLLHDVVTQAKTYLTERYQQYQAEMNPKLDAEVDKLIELQEKHKEYYQTTLFEHERQLQEQERRVDKLFDDFTNWVKETLTIQNNPYIRIVSVLMGVSE
;
A
#
# COMPACT_ATOMS: atom_id res chain seq x y z
N GLU A 1 29.25 29.14 -0.07
CA GLU A 1 29.47 27.85 -0.79
C GLU A 1 28.11 27.28 -1.12
N PHE A 2 27.72 27.32 -2.40
CA PHE A 2 26.47 26.73 -2.89
C PHE A 2 26.68 25.23 -2.98
N ASN A 3 25.93 24.45 -2.17
CA ASN A 3 25.94 23.01 -2.25
C ASN A 3 24.76 22.54 -3.14
N PRO A 4 25.01 22.11 -4.39
CA PRO A 4 23.95 21.71 -5.31
C PRO A 4 23.16 20.49 -4.82
N PHE A 5 23.77 19.68 -3.95
CA PHE A 5 23.11 18.52 -3.35
C PHE A 5 22.09 18.93 -2.27
N GLU A 6 22.39 19.97 -1.47
CA GLU A 6 21.44 20.53 -0.51
C GLU A 6 20.26 21.23 -1.20
N ALA A 7 20.51 21.92 -2.31
CA ALA A 7 19.43 22.55 -3.09
C ALA A 7 18.52 21.49 -3.76
N LEU A 8 19.09 20.38 -4.24
CA LEU A 8 18.34 19.25 -4.81
C LEU A 8 17.52 18.54 -3.73
N MET A 9 18.11 18.30 -2.56
CA MET A 9 17.42 17.70 -1.42
C MET A 9 16.34 18.59 -0.82
N ALA A 10 16.55 19.92 -0.79
CA ALA A 10 15.55 20.88 -0.35
C ALA A 10 14.34 20.93 -1.33
N ALA A 11 14.60 20.94 -2.63
CA ALA A 11 13.53 20.88 -3.64
C ALA A 11 12.79 19.54 -3.63
N ALA A 12 13.47 18.42 -3.37
CA ALA A 12 12.85 17.12 -3.21
C ALA A 12 12.02 17.04 -1.92
N SER A 13 12.48 17.62 -0.80
CA SER A 13 11.75 17.60 0.47
C SER A 13 10.49 18.50 0.44
N GLU A 14 10.54 19.65 -0.20
CA GLU A 14 9.34 20.50 -0.37
C GLU A 14 8.28 19.83 -1.25
N THR A 15 8.70 19.04 -2.26
CA THR A 15 7.77 18.30 -3.12
C THR A 15 7.20 17.06 -2.42
N GLU A 16 7.98 16.40 -1.56
CA GLU A 16 7.50 15.28 -0.74
C GLU A 16 6.53 15.73 0.35
N GLU A 17 6.81 16.83 1.07
CA GLU A 17 5.91 17.35 2.10
C GLU A 17 4.57 17.80 1.50
N THR A 18 4.57 18.52 0.38
CA THR A 18 3.33 18.92 -0.30
C THR A 18 2.58 17.74 -0.92
N ALA A 19 3.27 16.72 -1.44
CA ALA A 19 2.64 15.50 -1.95
C ALA A 19 2.06 14.64 -0.82
N ILE A 20 2.75 14.55 0.32
CA ILE A 20 2.29 13.83 1.51
C ILE A 20 1.10 14.55 2.16
N GLU A 21 1.11 15.89 2.24
CA GLU A 21 -0.04 16.66 2.73
C GLU A 21 -1.25 16.52 1.80
N GLN A 22 -1.07 16.63 0.49
CA GLN A 22 -2.16 16.43 -0.48
C GLN A 22 -2.69 15.00 -0.51
N LEU A 23 -1.84 13.99 -0.29
CA LEU A 23 -2.27 12.59 -0.12
C LEU A 23 -3.01 12.38 1.21
N SER A 24 -2.65 13.09 2.27
CA SER A 24 -3.35 13.01 3.56
C SER A 24 -4.72 13.69 3.55
N GLU A 25 -4.89 14.74 2.74
CA GLU A 25 -6.20 15.42 2.58
C GLU A 25 -7.18 14.66 1.69
N THR A 26 -6.69 13.80 0.79
CA THR A 26 -7.54 12.99 -0.12
C THR A 26 -7.95 11.63 0.45
N VAL A 27 -7.31 11.18 1.51
CA VAL A 27 -7.74 9.99 2.24
C VAL A 27 -8.81 10.44 3.23
N SER A 28 -10.09 10.29 2.85
CA SER A 28 -11.20 10.43 3.80
C SER A 28 -10.91 9.55 5.02
N ASP A 29 -10.93 10.14 6.21
CA ASP A 29 -10.64 9.51 7.52
C ASP A 29 -11.62 8.36 7.91
N GLU A 30 -12.48 7.92 7.00
CA GLU A 30 -13.35 6.77 7.19
C GLU A 30 -12.63 5.47 6.83
N THR A 31 -11.69 5.10 7.66
CA THR A 31 -11.16 3.73 7.62
C THR A 31 -12.23 2.76 8.10
N LEU A 32 -12.44 1.65 7.37
CA LEU A 32 -13.41 0.61 7.69
C LEU A 32 -13.18 0.00 9.08
N PHE A 33 -11.94 -0.04 9.49
CA PHE A 33 -11.45 -0.54 10.78
C PHE A 33 -10.10 0.10 11.10
N THR A 34 -9.77 0.16 12.37
CA THR A 34 -8.47 0.64 12.83
C THR A 34 -7.38 -0.39 12.49
N ASP A 35 -6.13 0.06 12.42
CA ASP A 35 -4.97 -0.82 12.23
C ASP A 35 -4.90 -1.92 13.31
N LYS A 36 -5.29 -1.59 14.54
CA LYS A 36 -5.37 -2.54 15.66
C LYS A 36 -6.44 -3.60 15.44
N GLU A 37 -7.67 -3.19 15.13
CA GLU A 37 -8.78 -4.12 14.86
C GLU A 37 -8.46 -5.07 13.70
N TYR A 38 -7.83 -4.54 12.65
CA TYR A 38 -7.38 -5.37 11.53
C TYR A 38 -6.36 -6.43 11.98
N LEU A 39 -5.36 -6.02 12.74
CA LEU A 39 -4.31 -6.94 13.21
C LEU A 39 -4.89 -8.01 14.14
N GLU A 40 -5.76 -7.62 15.09
CA GLU A 40 -6.44 -8.55 16.00
C GLU A 40 -7.26 -9.59 15.24
N GLN A 41 -8.09 -9.16 14.30
CA GLN A 41 -8.91 -10.07 13.50
C GLN A 41 -8.06 -10.99 12.61
N ALA A 42 -7.01 -10.44 12.00
CA ALA A 42 -6.11 -11.22 11.17
C ALA A 42 -5.35 -12.29 11.99
N VAL A 43 -4.85 -11.96 13.17
CA VAL A 43 -4.22 -12.93 14.08
C VAL A 43 -5.21 -13.97 14.56
N GLN A 44 -6.43 -13.58 14.91
CA GLN A 44 -7.50 -14.54 15.27
C GLN A 44 -7.80 -15.51 14.13
N TYR A 45 -7.87 -15.01 12.90
CA TYR A 45 -8.08 -15.86 11.73
C TYR A 45 -6.94 -16.85 11.52
N LEU A 46 -5.68 -16.38 11.62
CA LEU A 46 -4.50 -17.25 11.54
C LEU A 46 -4.53 -18.34 12.63
N ASN A 47 -4.92 -18.00 13.84
CA ASN A 47 -4.99 -18.92 14.97
C ASN A 47 -6.06 -20.01 14.80
N GLN A 48 -7.12 -19.75 14.04
CA GLN A 48 -8.14 -20.76 13.72
C GLN A 48 -7.70 -21.78 12.67
N THR A 49 -6.74 -21.38 11.83
CA THR A 49 -6.35 -22.16 10.63
C THR A 49 -4.95 -22.77 10.73
N ASP A 50 -4.08 -22.24 11.59
CA ASP A 50 -2.71 -22.74 11.75
C ASP A 50 -2.57 -23.67 12.97
N SER A 51 -1.74 -24.71 12.82
CA SER A 51 -1.38 -25.61 13.90
C SER A 51 -0.50 -24.99 15.00
N ASN A 52 0.11 -23.83 14.73
CA ASN A 52 0.93 -23.06 15.68
C ASN A 52 0.29 -21.69 15.93
N PRO A 53 -0.65 -21.59 16.88
CA PRO A 53 -1.34 -20.34 17.15
C PRO A 53 -0.37 -19.27 17.65
N VAL A 54 -0.55 -18.04 17.13
CA VAL A 54 0.13 -16.86 17.62
C VAL A 54 -0.49 -16.46 18.95
N GLN A 55 0.32 -16.40 19.99
CA GLN A 55 -0.15 -15.94 21.29
C GLN A 55 -0.25 -14.42 21.30
N GLU A 56 -1.44 -13.91 21.49
CA GLU A 56 -1.73 -12.48 21.68
C GLU A 56 -2.27 -12.25 23.10
N LEU A 57 -1.88 -11.12 23.67
CA LEU A 57 -2.40 -10.61 24.93
C LEU A 57 -2.92 -9.20 24.67
N GLN A 58 -4.22 -9.00 24.80
CA GLN A 58 -4.81 -7.69 24.73
C GLN A 58 -4.46 -6.93 26.00
N THR A 59 -3.84 -5.75 25.85
CA THR A 59 -3.58 -4.81 26.95
C THR A 59 -4.47 -3.59 26.81
N VAL A 60 -4.65 -2.85 27.91
CA VAL A 60 -5.48 -1.64 27.93
C VAL A 60 -5.01 -0.59 26.92
N SER A 61 -3.72 -0.55 26.62
CA SER A 61 -3.09 0.44 25.73
C SER A 61 -2.53 -0.14 24.43
N GLY A 62 -2.82 -1.40 24.09
CA GLY A 62 -2.25 -1.97 22.89
C GLY A 62 -2.48 -3.46 22.71
N LEU A 63 -1.63 -4.06 21.92
CA LEU A 63 -1.62 -5.49 21.60
C LEU A 63 -0.21 -6.04 21.81
N ASP A 64 -0.07 -7.03 22.66
CA ASP A 64 1.17 -7.76 22.88
C ASP A 64 1.13 -9.08 22.07
N ILE A 65 2.10 -9.29 21.19
CA ILE A 65 2.21 -10.48 20.37
C ILE A 65 3.49 -11.22 20.73
N ARG A 66 3.38 -12.50 21.06
CA ARG A 66 4.55 -13.34 21.26
C ARG A 66 5.21 -13.63 19.91
N LEU A 67 6.48 -13.25 19.78
CA LEU A 67 7.26 -13.45 18.56
C LEU A 67 7.49 -14.92 18.27
N THR A 68 7.13 -15.34 17.08
CA THR A 68 7.60 -16.60 16.52
C THR A 68 8.99 -16.41 15.88
N PRO A 69 9.79 -17.48 15.73
CA PRO A 69 11.10 -17.37 15.07
C PRO A 69 11.03 -16.85 13.62
N GLU A 70 9.89 -17.02 12.96
CA GLU A 70 9.65 -16.48 11.61
C GLU A 70 9.40 -14.97 11.65
N MET A 71 8.55 -14.51 12.58
CA MET A 71 8.31 -13.07 12.81
C MET A 71 9.60 -12.35 13.16
N GLU A 72 10.38 -12.93 14.09
CA GLU A 72 11.64 -12.35 14.52
C GLU A 72 12.63 -12.18 13.36
N ARG A 73 12.78 -13.20 12.52
CA ARG A 73 13.65 -13.12 11.33
C ARG A 73 13.20 -12.05 10.36
N ARG A 74 11.89 -11.88 10.18
CA ARG A 74 11.34 -10.86 9.28
C ARG A 74 11.49 -9.46 9.85
N LEU A 75 11.24 -9.29 11.13
CA LEU A 75 11.45 -8.01 11.81
C LEU A 75 12.92 -7.57 11.73
N ARG A 76 13.88 -8.48 12.02
CA ARG A 76 15.32 -8.21 11.90
C ARG A 76 15.75 -7.78 10.50
N ALA A 77 15.04 -8.19 9.47
CA ALA A 77 15.35 -7.78 8.09
C ALA A 77 14.83 -6.37 7.74
N LEU A 78 13.88 -5.83 8.51
CA LEU A 78 13.15 -4.62 8.16
C LEU A 78 13.34 -3.46 9.16
N ILE A 79 13.68 -3.77 10.42
CA ILE A 79 13.90 -2.75 11.45
C ILE A 79 15.32 -2.83 12.02
N PRO A 80 15.89 -1.70 12.47
CA PRO A 80 17.19 -1.68 13.11
C PRO A 80 17.26 -2.60 14.33
N GLU A 81 18.46 -3.13 14.63
CA GLU A 81 18.64 -4.08 15.73
C GLU A 81 18.30 -3.44 17.09
N GLU A 82 18.58 -2.16 17.25
CA GLU A 82 18.25 -1.38 18.45
C GLU A 82 16.73 -1.27 18.70
N ALA A 83 15.93 -1.30 17.65
CA ALA A 83 14.47 -1.24 17.71
C ALA A 83 13.82 -2.62 17.87
N MET A 84 14.62 -3.70 17.84
CA MET A 84 14.09 -5.03 18.07
C MET A 84 13.56 -5.17 19.50
N PRO A 85 12.43 -5.89 19.70
CA PRO A 85 11.90 -6.16 21.03
C PRO A 85 12.94 -6.83 21.93
N GLN A 86 13.09 -6.30 23.14
CA GLN A 86 13.93 -6.92 24.16
C GLN A 86 13.16 -8.11 24.77
N GLY A 87 13.27 -9.29 24.19
CA GLY A 87 12.60 -10.50 24.63
C GLY A 87 11.68 -11.10 23.57
N GLU A 88 10.80 -12.01 24.00
CA GLU A 88 9.95 -12.79 23.11
C GLU A 88 8.61 -12.08 22.76
N THR A 89 8.38 -10.86 23.22
CA THR A 89 7.10 -10.17 23.07
C THR A 89 7.25 -8.86 22.34
N LEU A 90 6.53 -8.72 21.22
CA LEU A 90 6.35 -7.48 20.48
C LEU A 90 5.16 -6.73 21.08
N ARG A 91 5.41 -5.55 21.64
CA ARG A 91 4.38 -4.67 22.20
C ARG A 91 4.03 -3.59 21.19
N LEU A 92 2.78 -3.54 20.82
CA LEU A 92 2.23 -2.61 19.85
C LEU A 92 1.20 -1.70 20.49
N SER A 93 1.23 -0.43 20.18
CA SER A 93 0.23 0.54 20.64
C SER A 93 -0.27 1.37 19.47
N ASP A 94 -1.57 1.60 19.40
CA ASP A 94 -2.24 2.50 18.45
C ASP A 94 -2.25 3.96 18.96
N ASP A 95 -1.84 4.18 20.23
CA ASP A 95 -1.70 5.52 20.81
C ASP A 95 -0.35 6.13 20.42
N LYS A 96 -0.39 7.00 19.39
CA LYS A 96 0.78 7.73 18.91
C LYS A 96 1.39 8.64 19.99
N ALA A 97 0.55 9.31 20.79
CA ALA A 97 1.02 10.23 21.82
C ALA A 97 1.79 9.48 22.93
N PHE A 98 1.27 8.33 23.34
CA PHE A 98 1.93 7.44 24.29
C PHE A 98 3.30 6.96 23.77
N CYS A 99 3.36 6.50 22.52
CA CYS A 99 4.62 6.04 21.92
C CYS A 99 5.65 7.17 21.77
N MET A 100 5.21 8.37 21.41
CA MET A 100 6.09 9.54 21.31
C MET A 100 6.63 9.95 22.69
N GLU A 101 5.83 9.92 23.74
CA GLU A 101 6.29 10.23 25.09
C GLU A 101 7.28 9.19 25.62
N GLN A 102 7.05 7.92 25.33
CA GLN A 102 8.02 6.86 25.65
C GLN A 102 9.35 7.09 24.93
N MET A 103 9.31 7.44 23.64
CA MET A 103 10.51 7.77 22.86
C MET A 103 11.26 8.96 23.47
N ARG A 104 10.52 10.02 23.80
CA ARG A 104 11.08 11.22 24.42
C ARG A 104 11.75 10.92 25.75
N THR A 105 11.09 10.12 26.60
CA THR A 105 11.64 9.70 27.90
C THR A 105 12.89 8.84 27.72
N SER A 106 12.92 7.97 26.72
CA SER A 106 14.10 7.14 26.42
C SER A 106 15.28 7.98 25.95
N MET A 107 15.04 9.01 25.12
CA MET A 107 16.08 9.93 24.65
C MET A 107 16.64 10.85 25.74
N GLN A 108 15.88 11.11 26.80
CA GLN A 108 16.33 11.95 27.93
C GLN A 108 17.24 11.20 28.92
N LYS A 109 17.32 9.87 28.83
CA LYS A 109 18.22 9.07 29.64
C LYS A 109 19.67 9.27 29.18
N ASN A 110 20.62 9.11 30.09
CA ASN A 110 22.04 9.18 29.75
C ASN A 110 22.38 8.18 28.63
N MET A 111 23.34 8.52 27.77
CA MET A 111 23.72 7.69 26.60
C MET A 111 24.00 6.22 26.95
N ASP A 112 24.55 5.95 28.13
CA ASP A 112 24.86 4.60 28.60
C ASP A 112 23.63 3.80 29.06
N GLU A 113 22.49 4.47 29.30
CA GLU A 113 21.24 3.86 29.74
C GLU A 113 20.11 4.03 28.70
N ALA A 114 20.39 4.68 27.59
CA ALA A 114 19.42 4.91 26.52
C ALA A 114 19.05 3.56 25.86
N ALA A 115 17.84 3.13 26.10
CA ALA A 115 17.27 1.95 25.46
C ALA A 115 16.13 2.36 24.57
N TRP A 116 15.96 1.69 23.45
CA TRP A 116 14.79 1.88 22.60
C TRP A 116 13.51 1.59 23.38
N PRO A 117 12.40 2.33 23.14
CA PRO A 117 11.14 2.08 23.84
C PRO A 117 10.66 0.64 23.69
N SER A 118 10.10 0.10 24.75
CA SER A 118 9.60 -1.28 24.75
C SER A 118 8.33 -1.46 23.91
N SER A 119 7.59 -0.37 23.66
CA SER A 119 6.38 -0.39 22.84
C SER A 119 6.63 0.30 21.49
N GLN A 120 6.18 -0.32 20.43
CA GLN A 120 6.25 0.22 19.07
C GLN A 120 4.89 0.79 18.64
N TYR A 121 4.92 1.88 17.90
CA TYR A 121 3.70 2.45 17.34
C TYR A 121 3.19 1.58 16.20
N LEU A 122 1.93 1.18 16.29
CA LEU A 122 1.25 0.42 15.25
C LEU A 122 0.72 1.39 14.18
N TRP A 123 1.27 1.32 13.00
CA TRP A 123 0.90 2.13 11.86
C TRP A 123 0.86 1.29 10.59
N LYS A 124 0.19 1.76 9.56
CA LYS A 124 -0.11 1.00 8.32
C LYS A 124 1.09 0.29 7.67
N LEU A 125 2.30 0.84 7.80
CA LEU A 125 3.51 0.25 7.23
C LEU A 125 4.35 -0.53 8.26
N HIS A 126 3.80 -0.80 9.46
CA HIS A 126 4.52 -1.61 10.44
C HIS A 126 4.78 -3.02 9.86
N PRO A 127 6.01 -3.57 9.99
CA PRO A 127 6.39 -4.86 9.38
C PRO A 127 5.50 -6.04 9.76
N ILE A 128 4.80 -5.96 10.90
CA ILE A 128 3.87 -7.00 11.33
C ILE A 128 2.74 -7.22 10.33
N PHE A 129 2.26 -6.16 9.66
CA PHE A 129 1.22 -6.27 8.66
C PHE A 129 1.68 -7.05 7.43
N SER A 130 2.92 -6.83 7.00
CA SER A 130 3.50 -7.62 5.91
C SER A 130 3.53 -9.11 6.26
N TRP A 131 3.92 -9.45 7.49
CA TRP A 131 3.93 -10.83 7.95
C TRP A 131 2.52 -11.45 7.98
N VAL A 132 1.58 -10.75 8.60
CA VAL A 132 0.18 -11.20 8.71
C VAL A 132 -0.45 -11.39 7.32
N ASN A 133 -0.27 -10.41 6.44
CA ASN A 133 -0.85 -10.44 5.09
C ASN A 133 -0.28 -11.58 4.24
N ASP A 134 1.02 -11.84 4.35
CA ASP A 134 1.64 -12.96 3.63
C ASP A 134 1.14 -14.31 4.15
N LYS A 135 1.01 -14.46 5.47
CA LYS A 135 0.44 -15.66 6.08
C LYS A 135 -1.02 -15.89 5.66
N ALA A 136 -1.84 -14.86 5.78
CA ALA A 136 -3.23 -14.91 5.33
C ALA A 136 -3.31 -15.24 3.82
N GLY A 137 -2.46 -14.61 3.00
CA GLY A 137 -2.40 -14.87 1.56
C GLY A 137 -2.01 -16.31 1.20
N LEU A 138 -1.19 -16.97 2.02
CA LEU A 138 -0.86 -18.39 1.86
C LEU A 138 -2.05 -19.29 2.19
N LEU A 139 -2.80 -18.96 3.24
CA LEU A 139 -3.99 -19.73 3.66
C LEU A 139 -5.14 -19.59 2.66
N PHE A 140 -5.32 -18.42 2.08
CA PHE A 140 -6.35 -18.17 1.05
C PHE A 140 -6.05 -18.83 -0.31
N LYS A 141 -4.98 -19.58 -0.45
CA LYS A 141 -4.55 -20.18 -1.72
C LYS A 141 -4.67 -19.16 -2.87
N ARG A 142 -3.59 -18.50 -3.23
CA ARG A 142 -3.52 -17.35 -4.15
C ARG A 142 -4.34 -17.45 -5.46
N ALA A 143 -4.75 -18.63 -5.86
CA ALA A 143 -5.49 -18.89 -7.09
C ALA A 143 -7.01 -19.03 -6.90
N GLU A 144 -7.52 -19.00 -5.68
CA GLU A 144 -8.93 -19.23 -5.38
C GLU A 144 -9.54 -17.99 -4.72
N ALA A 145 -10.66 -17.50 -5.25
CA ALA A 145 -11.45 -16.45 -4.63
C ALA A 145 -12.61 -17.08 -3.85
N PRO A 146 -12.81 -16.79 -2.56
CA PRO A 146 -13.93 -17.32 -1.80
C PRO A 146 -15.25 -16.79 -2.37
N VAL A 147 -16.27 -17.66 -2.40
CA VAL A 147 -17.65 -17.31 -2.72
C VAL A 147 -18.46 -17.38 -1.44
N LEU A 148 -19.03 -16.24 -1.04
CA LEU A 148 -19.77 -16.08 0.20
C LEU A 148 -21.25 -15.79 -0.08
N GLY A 149 -22.16 -16.51 0.58
CA GLY A 149 -23.58 -16.21 0.55
C GLY A 149 -23.96 -15.19 1.61
N LEU A 150 -24.69 -14.16 1.22
CA LEU A 150 -25.18 -13.11 2.11
C LEU A 150 -26.73 -13.07 2.08
N PRO A 151 -27.40 -13.97 2.82
CA PRO A 151 -28.86 -13.98 2.90
C PRO A 151 -29.38 -12.70 3.55
N GLY A 152 -30.46 -12.14 3.01
CA GLY A 152 -31.09 -10.93 3.52
C GLY A 152 -30.32 -9.62 3.28
N VAL A 153 -29.12 -9.68 2.71
CA VAL A 153 -28.27 -8.51 2.42
C VAL A 153 -28.22 -8.20 0.93
N LEU A 154 -27.94 -9.22 0.12
CA LEU A 154 -28.03 -9.14 -1.33
C LEU A 154 -29.31 -9.85 -1.81
N TYR A 155 -29.92 -9.32 -2.86
CA TYR A 155 -31.10 -9.97 -3.44
C TYR A 155 -30.71 -11.32 -4.09
N PRO A 156 -31.56 -12.33 -4.05
CA PRO A 156 -31.37 -13.56 -4.82
C PRO A 156 -31.12 -13.23 -6.30
N GLY A 157 -30.11 -13.86 -6.89
CA GLY A 157 -29.65 -13.56 -8.25
C GLY A 157 -28.62 -12.42 -8.36
N GLU A 158 -28.37 -11.68 -7.29
CA GLU A 158 -27.24 -10.73 -7.26
C GLU A 158 -25.92 -11.43 -6.95
N ALA A 159 -24.89 -11.03 -7.67
CA ALA A 159 -23.48 -11.40 -7.43
C ALA A 159 -22.62 -10.14 -7.45
N LEU A 160 -21.89 -9.91 -6.37
CA LEU A 160 -20.99 -8.78 -6.21
C LEU A 160 -19.55 -9.29 -6.18
N TYR A 161 -18.79 -9.00 -7.23
CA TYR A 161 -17.38 -9.36 -7.35
C TYR A 161 -16.53 -8.25 -6.76
N ILE A 162 -15.73 -8.57 -5.77
CA ILE A 162 -14.71 -7.66 -5.22
C ILE A 162 -13.43 -7.89 -6.03
N VAL A 163 -12.98 -6.84 -6.67
CA VAL A 163 -11.84 -6.85 -7.58
C VAL A 163 -10.74 -5.92 -7.05
N SER A 164 -9.51 -6.41 -7.03
CA SER A 164 -8.31 -5.61 -6.85
C SER A 164 -7.67 -5.40 -8.22
N GLY A 165 -7.43 -4.15 -8.58
CA GLY A 165 -6.82 -3.76 -9.83
C GLY A 165 -5.60 -2.89 -9.58
N SER A 166 -4.48 -3.25 -10.21
CA SER A 166 -3.21 -2.54 -10.05
C SER A 166 -2.59 -2.28 -11.41
N VAL A 167 -2.10 -1.05 -11.63
CA VAL A 167 -1.39 -0.66 -12.85
C VAL A 167 0.00 -0.16 -12.47
N PRO A 168 1.07 -0.90 -12.83
CA PRO A 168 2.42 -0.57 -12.41
C PRO A 168 3.08 0.50 -13.30
N ASN A 169 4.13 1.10 -12.76
CA ASN A 169 5.09 1.90 -13.54
C ASN A 169 6.12 0.99 -14.25
N LEU A 170 7.08 1.63 -14.93
CA LEU A 170 8.18 0.92 -15.61
C LEU A 170 9.09 0.14 -14.64
N LYS A 171 9.08 0.49 -13.35
CA LYS A 171 9.82 -0.21 -12.28
C LYS A 171 9.01 -1.29 -11.59
N SER A 172 7.84 -1.63 -12.12
CA SER A 172 6.91 -2.62 -11.53
C SER A 172 6.33 -2.22 -10.17
N THR A 173 6.39 -0.94 -9.82
CA THR A 173 5.73 -0.40 -8.62
C THR A 173 4.31 0.02 -8.99
N PRO A 174 3.28 -0.39 -8.26
CA PRO A 174 1.90 0.01 -8.55
C PRO A 174 1.73 1.52 -8.31
N LEU A 175 1.29 2.25 -9.34
CA LEU A 175 0.89 3.65 -9.26
C LEU A 175 -0.61 3.82 -9.14
N ILE A 176 -1.37 2.89 -9.70
CA ILE A 176 -2.80 2.76 -9.47
C ILE A 176 -3.00 1.43 -8.76
N ASP A 177 -3.57 1.45 -7.58
CA ASP A 177 -3.92 0.25 -6.81
C ASP A 177 -5.27 0.50 -6.16
N GLU A 178 -6.31 -0.03 -6.79
CA GLU A 178 -7.69 0.24 -6.41
C GLU A 178 -8.47 -1.05 -6.21
N TRP A 179 -9.32 -1.05 -5.18
CA TRP A 179 -10.31 -2.08 -4.96
C TRP A 179 -11.69 -1.52 -5.27
N PHE A 180 -12.48 -2.31 -5.97
CA PHE A 180 -13.84 -1.92 -6.37
C PHE A 180 -14.75 -3.14 -6.50
N GLY A 181 -16.04 -2.90 -6.54
CA GLY A 181 -17.05 -3.92 -6.75
C GLY A 181 -17.64 -3.88 -8.15
N LEU A 182 -17.94 -5.05 -8.69
CA LEU A 182 -18.76 -5.20 -9.90
C LEU A 182 -20.02 -5.98 -9.56
N LEU A 183 -21.15 -5.29 -9.64
CA LEU A 183 -22.46 -5.84 -9.31
C LEU A 183 -23.11 -6.43 -10.56
N TYR A 184 -23.50 -7.69 -10.44
CA TYR A 184 -24.28 -8.41 -11.43
C TYR A 184 -25.65 -8.79 -10.84
N ARG A 185 -26.67 -8.85 -11.69
CA ARG A 185 -27.98 -9.40 -11.35
C ARG A 185 -28.45 -10.27 -12.50
N ASP A 186 -28.85 -11.49 -12.17
CA ASP A 186 -29.33 -12.48 -13.15
C ASP A 186 -28.35 -12.66 -14.35
N GLY A 187 -27.04 -12.63 -14.05
CA GLY A 187 -25.98 -12.78 -15.03
C GLY A 187 -25.66 -11.54 -15.87
N GLN A 188 -26.30 -10.40 -15.61
CA GLN A 188 -26.06 -9.14 -16.33
C GLN A 188 -25.31 -8.14 -15.44
N PHE A 189 -24.33 -7.45 -16.02
CA PHE A 189 -23.63 -6.37 -15.35
C PHE A 189 -24.60 -5.20 -15.09
N ILE A 190 -24.66 -4.75 -13.86
CA ILE A 190 -25.52 -3.63 -13.43
C ILE A 190 -24.72 -2.35 -13.29
N GLN A 191 -23.71 -2.38 -12.42
CA GLN A 191 -22.91 -1.21 -12.12
C GLN A 191 -21.60 -1.56 -11.42
N ARG A 192 -20.67 -0.63 -11.50
CA ARG A 192 -19.46 -0.62 -10.68
C ARG A 192 -19.76 0.11 -9.37
N LEU A 193 -19.20 -0.37 -8.29
CA LEU A 193 -19.28 0.19 -6.95
C LEU A 193 -17.88 0.55 -6.45
N SER A 194 -17.75 1.68 -5.77
CA SER A 194 -16.58 1.96 -4.95
C SER A 194 -16.50 0.97 -3.77
N MET A 195 -15.33 0.84 -3.12
CA MET A 195 -15.25 -0.04 -1.94
C MET A 195 -16.16 0.42 -0.80
N GLU A 196 -16.38 1.72 -0.65
CA GLU A 196 -17.32 2.24 0.33
C GLU A 196 -18.75 1.76 0.06
N GLU A 197 -19.19 1.86 -1.19
CA GLU A 197 -20.51 1.35 -1.62
C GLU A 197 -20.60 -0.19 -1.48
N VAL A 198 -19.53 -0.92 -1.77
CA VAL A 198 -19.45 -2.37 -1.54
C VAL A 198 -19.66 -2.71 -0.08
N VAL A 199 -18.94 -2.03 0.80
CA VAL A 199 -19.03 -2.24 2.24
C VAL A 199 -20.41 -1.92 2.77
N GLN A 200 -21.00 -0.82 2.31
CA GLN A 200 -22.35 -0.41 2.69
C GLN A 200 -23.39 -1.41 2.18
N LYS A 201 -23.32 -1.76 0.90
CA LYS A 201 -24.28 -2.69 0.26
C LYS A 201 -24.19 -4.10 0.82
N ALA A 202 -23.00 -4.59 1.09
CA ALA A 202 -22.76 -5.93 1.63
C ALA A 202 -22.85 -5.99 3.17
N GLY A 203 -23.07 -4.87 3.85
CA GLY A 203 -23.16 -4.81 5.30
C GLY A 203 -21.87 -5.19 6.03
N LEU A 204 -20.71 -4.99 5.39
CA LEU A 204 -19.41 -5.44 5.92
C LEU A 204 -18.97 -4.67 7.18
N ARG A 205 -19.62 -3.53 7.49
CA ARG A 205 -19.41 -2.79 8.77
C ARG A 205 -20.13 -3.44 9.96
N SER A 206 -21.11 -4.30 9.71
CA SER A 206 -21.79 -5.02 10.80
C SER A 206 -20.87 -6.13 11.33
N ALA A 207 -20.69 -6.17 12.64
CA ALA A 207 -19.70 -7.00 13.32
C ALA A 207 -19.82 -8.53 13.12
N ARG A 208 -20.80 -9.00 12.36
CA ARG A 208 -20.99 -10.43 12.08
C ARG A 208 -21.64 -10.64 10.72
N ILE A 209 -20.83 -10.98 9.76
CA ILE A 209 -21.32 -11.64 8.55
C ILE A 209 -21.50 -13.13 8.91
N PRO A 210 -22.72 -13.65 8.98
CA PRO A 210 -22.91 -15.04 9.30
C PRO A 210 -22.32 -15.91 8.17
N ASN A 211 -21.36 -16.76 8.52
CA ASN A 211 -20.92 -17.80 7.60
C ASN A 211 -21.98 -18.91 7.56
N THR A 212 -22.93 -18.76 6.68
CA THR A 212 -24.10 -19.61 6.60
C THR A 212 -23.90 -20.88 5.78
N ASN A 213 -22.73 -21.07 5.15
CA ASN A 213 -22.46 -22.19 4.24
C ASN A 213 -23.59 -22.49 3.23
N CYS A 214 -24.34 -21.46 2.83
CA CYS A 214 -25.51 -21.57 1.97
C CYS A 214 -25.17 -21.58 0.46
N ILE A 215 -23.90 -21.56 0.11
CA ILE A 215 -23.44 -21.60 -1.28
C ILE A 215 -23.47 -23.01 -1.81
N THR A 216 -24.18 -23.20 -2.92
CA THR A 216 -24.23 -24.47 -3.63
C THR A 216 -23.18 -24.53 -4.75
N ASN A 217 -22.85 -25.76 -5.19
CA ASN A 217 -21.98 -25.94 -6.36
C ASN A 217 -22.54 -25.24 -7.61
N GLN A 218 -23.87 -25.18 -7.76
CA GLN A 218 -24.52 -24.49 -8.86
C GLN A 218 -24.27 -22.98 -8.80
N SER A 219 -24.30 -22.38 -7.60
CA SER A 219 -23.97 -20.96 -7.40
C SER A 219 -22.50 -20.68 -7.77
N ILE A 220 -21.57 -21.58 -7.41
CA ILE A 220 -20.16 -21.45 -7.78
C ILE A 220 -19.97 -21.51 -9.30
N VAL A 221 -20.64 -22.46 -9.97
CA VAL A 221 -20.60 -22.57 -11.45
C VAL A 221 -21.17 -21.31 -12.11
N ALA A 222 -22.29 -20.80 -11.60
CA ALA A 222 -22.89 -19.55 -12.09
C ALA A 222 -21.93 -18.37 -11.93
N ALA A 223 -21.33 -18.20 -10.76
CA ALA A 223 -20.32 -17.17 -10.54
C ALA A 223 -19.11 -17.33 -11.46
N SER A 224 -18.63 -18.57 -11.65
CA SER A 224 -17.47 -18.85 -12.52
C SER A 224 -17.76 -18.52 -13.99
N SER A 225 -18.98 -18.71 -14.47
CA SER A 225 -19.36 -18.42 -15.85
C SER A 225 -19.26 -16.93 -16.22
N LEU A 226 -19.35 -16.03 -15.24
CA LEU A 226 -19.28 -14.59 -15.44
C LEU A 226 -17.86 -14.04 -15.37
N LEU A 227 -16.85 -14.83 -14.98
CA LEU A 227 -15.49 -14.36 -14.76
C LEU A 227 -14.88 -13.64 -15.97
N HIS A 228 -15.17 -14.11 -17.19
CA HIS A 228 -14.66 -13.47 -18.40
C HIS A 228 -15.20 -12.05 -18.55
N ASP A 229 -16.49 -11.86 -18.34
CA ASP A 229 -17.10 -10.53 -18.39
C ASP A 229 -16.63 -9.64 -17.24
N VAL A 230 -16.53 -10.19 -16.02
CA VAL A 230 -16.00 -9.47 -14.85
C VAL A 230 -14.57 -8.94 -15.12
N VAL A 231 -13.70 -9.76 -15.69
CA VAL A 231 -12.34 -9.33 -16.06
C VAL A 231 -12.36 -8.26 -17.15
N THR A 232 -13.27 -8.38 -18.11
CA THR A 232 -13.45 -7.39 -19.18
C THR A 232 -13.90 -6.04 -18.63
N GLN A 233 -14.90 -6.02 -17.75
CA GLN A 233 -15.40 -4.81 -17.09
C GLN A 233 -14.30 -4.18 -16.20
N ALA A 234 -13.58 -5.00 -15.44
CA ALA A 234 -12.46 -4.53 -14.63
C ALA A 234 -11.35 -3.90 -15.46
N LYS A 235 -10.98 -4.54 -16.59
CA LYS A 235 -9.98 -4.02 -17.52
C LYS A 235 -10.38 -2.70 -18.14
N THR A 236 -11.66 -2.55 -18.53
CA THR A 236 -12.20 -1.30 -19.06
C THR A 236 -12.05 -0.18 -18.03
N TYR A 237 -12.44 -0.43 -16.80
CA TYR A 237 -12.30 0.55 -15.72
C TYR A 237 -10.86 0.96 -15.46
N LEU A 238 -9.95 0.00 -15.33
CA LEU A 238 -8.54 0.30 -15.10
C LEU A 238 -7.90 1.05 -16.28
N THR A 239 -8.39 0.80 -17.50
CA THR A 239 -7.95 1.56 -18.67
C THR A 239 -8.43 3.02 -18.61
N GLU A 240 -9.66 3.26 -18.14
CA GLU A 240 -10.17 4.63 -17.90
C GLU A 240 -9.33 5.34 -16.82
N ARG A 241 -9.04 4.66 -15.72
CA ARG A 241 -8.17 5.20 -14.65
C ARG A 241 -6.75 5.49 -15.14
N TYR A 242 -6.20 4.59 -15.96
CA TYR A 242 -4.92 4.80 -16.61
C TYR A 242 -4.92 6.07 -17.47
N GLN A 243 -5.95 6.29 -18.29
CA GLN A 243 -6.07 7.49 -19.11
C GLN A 243 -6.19 8.77 -18.29
N GLN A 244 -6.98 8.72 -17.20
CA GLN A 244 -7.09 9.84 -16.26
C GLN A 244 -5.74 10.17 -15.61
N TYR A 245 -5.06 9.14 -15.09
CA TYR A 245 -3.73 9.31 -14.52
C TYR A 245 -2.74 9.92 -15.51
N GLN A 246 -2.71 9.43 -16.75
CA GLN A 246 -1.84 10.00 -17.78
C GLN A 246 -2.15 11.48 -18.05
N ALA A 247 -3.42 11.82 -18.16
CA ALA A 247 -3.83 13.21 -18.42
C ALA A 247 -3.42 14.16 -17.27
N GLU A 248 -3.43 13.69 -16.04
CA GLU A 248 -3.02 14.46 -14.86
C GLU A 248 -1.50 14.52 -14.68
N MET A 249 -0.82 13.40 -14.93
CA MET A 249 0.61 13.27 -14.62
C MET A 249 1.54 13.71 -15.74
N ASN A 250 1.15 13.53 -17.02
CA ASN A 250 2.03 13.93 -18.13
C ASN A 250 2.43 15.42 -18.07
N PRO A 251 1.52 16.37 -17.83
CA PRO A 251 1.92 17.79 -17.70
C PRO A 251 2.86 18.04 -16.52
N LYS A 252 2.69 17.32 -15.41
CA LYS A 252 3.57 17.41 -14.24
C LYS A 252 4.94 16.82 -14.53
N LEU A 253 4.96 15.67 -15.19
CA LEU A 253 6.21 15.02 -15.62
C LEU A 253 7.00 15.91 -16.58
N ASP A 254 6.34 16.47 -17.59
CA ASP A 254 6.97 17.39 -18.53
C ASP A 254 7.54 18.60 -17.81
N ALA A 255 6.78 19.23 -16.89
CA ALA A 255 7.24 20.36 -16.10
C ALA A 255 8.45 20.02 -15.21
N GLU A 256 8.50 18.82 -14.61
CA GLU A 256 9.67 18.38 -13.82
C GLU A 256 10.90 18.12 -14.70
N VAL A 257 10.69 17.51 -15.86
CA VAL A 257 11.77 17.30 -16.84
C VAL A 257 12.33 18.64 -17.34
N ASP A 258 11.46 19.61 -17.64
CA ASP A 258 11.88 20.94 -18.07
C ASP A 258 12.69 21.67 -16.98
N LYS A 259 12.30 21.56 -15.71
CA LYS A 259 13.07 22.11 -14.58
C LYS A 259 14.46 21.46 -14.48
N LEU A 260 14.53 20.15 -14.69
CA LEU A 260 15.82 19.43 -14.67
C LEU A 260 16.72 19.89 -15.81
N ILE A 261 16.18 20.11 -17.01
CA ILE A 261 16.93 20.63 -18.15
C ILE A 261 17.44 22.02 -17.84
N GLU A 262 16.59 22.92 -17.31
CA GLU A 262 17.00 24.26 -16.91
C GLU A 262 18.11 24.26 -15.85
N LEU A 263 18.01 23.37 -14.86
CA LEU A 263 19.04 23.20 -13.84
C LEU A 263 20.36 22.69 -14.44
N GLN A 264 20.29 21.74 -15.38
CA GLN A 264 21.46 21.24 -16.10
C GLN A 264 22.17 22.34 -16.87
N GLU A 265 21.42 23.18 -17.59
CA GLU A 265 21.97 24.31 -18.35
C GLU A 265 22.64 25.33 -17.41
N LYS A 266 22.00 25.70 -16.30
CA LYS A 266 22.59 26.59 -15.27
C LYS A 266 23.88 26.02 -14.68
N HIS A 267 23.92 24.72 -14.45
CA HIS A 267 25.15 24.04 -13.97
C HIS A 267 26.26 24.10 -15.01
N LYS A 268 25.96 23.89 -16.29
CA LYS A 268 26.94 23.99 -17.36
C LYS A 268 27.49 25.41 -17.49
N GLU A 269 26.62 26.42 -17.46
CA GLU A 269 27.02 27.83 -17.49
C GLU A 269 27.94 28.19 -16.30
N TYR A 270 27.62 27.71 -15.10
CA TYR A 270 28.47 27.90 -13.92
C TYR A 270 29.87 27.32 -14.10
N TYR A 271 30.00 26.11 -14.61
CA TYR A 271 31.30 25.51 -14.86
C TYR A 271 32.07 26.21 -16.00
N GLN A 272 31.40 26.69 -17.04
CA GLN A 272 32.05 27.45 -18.12
C GLN A 272 32.53 28.83 -17.66
N THR A 273 31.85 29.46 -16.71
CA THR A 273 32.26 30.76 -16.16
C THR A 273 33.30 30.64 -15.05
N THR A 274 33.42 29.48 -14.43
CA THR A 274 34.47 29.23 -13.41
C THR A 274 35.74 28.82 -14.13
N LEU A 275 36.80 29.66 -14.05
CA LEU A 275 38.10 29.44 -14.69
C LEU A 275 38.72 28.11 -14.31
N PHE A 276 38.51 27.10 -15.12
CA PHE A 276 39.28 25.88 -15.08
C PHE A 276 40.54 26.08 -15.95
N GLU A 277 41.73 25.93 -15.33
CA GLU A 277 42.99 26.08 -16.04
C GLU A 277 43.25 24.98 -17.10
N HIS A 278 42.41 23.92 -17.14
CA HIS A 278 42.59 22.79 -18.03
C HIS A 278 41.29 22.35 -18.69
N GLU A 279 41.23 22.49 -19.98
CA GLU A 279 40.10 22.11 -20.86
C GLU A 279 39.61 20.64 -20.66
N ARG A 280 40.52 19.72 -20.33
CA ARG A 280 40.18 18.32 -20.03
C ARG A 280 39.38 18.16 -18.75
N GLN A 281 39.65 18.95 -17.70
CA GLN A 281 38.93 18.89 -16.45
C GLN A 281 37.49 19.44 -16.60
N LEU A 282 37.33 20.48 -17.40
CA LEU A 282 36.03 21.04 -17.76
C LEU A 282 35.17 19.97 -18.47
N GLN A 283 35.71 19.34 -19.50
CA GLN A 283 35.00 18.28 -20.25
C GLN A 283 34.62 17.07 -19.37
N GLU A 284 35.49 16.67 -18.43
CA GLU A 284 35.14 15.61 -17.49
C GLU A 284 34.02 16.01 -16.52
N GLN A 285 34.01 17.24 -16.04
CA GLN A 285 32.95 17.76 -15.16
C GLN A 285 31.62 17.89 -15.93
N GLU A 286 31.63 18.44 -17.13
CA GLU A 286 30.45 18.51 -17.98
C GLU A 286 29.85 17.11 -18.23
N ARG A 287 30.68 16.11 -18.55
CA ARG A 287 30.21 14.71 -18.73
C ARG A 287 29.61 14.11 -17.48
N ARG A 288 30.17 14.42 -16.29
CA ARG A 288 29.64 13.97 -15.00
C ARG A 288 28.28 14.60 -14.70
N VAL A 289 28.15 15.90 -14.98
CA VAL A 289 26.89 16.62 -14.82
C VAL A 289 25.85 16.04 -15.78
N ASP A 290 26.17 15.91 -17.07
CA ASP A 290 25.26 15.34 -18.06
C ASP A 290 24.76 13.95 -17.64
N LYS A 291 25.67 13.08 -17.26
CA LYS A 291 25.32 11.74 -16.79
C LYS A 291 24.41 11.77 -15.57
N LEU A 292 24.67 12.64 -14.59
CA LEU A 292 23.85 12.76 -13.37
C LEU A 292 22.42 13.18 -13.72
N PHE A 293 22.27 14.18 -14.57
CA PHE A 293 20.95 14.68 -14.98
C PHE A 293 20.22 13.69 -15.88
N ASP A 294 20.92 13.00 -16.78
CA ASP A 294 20.36 11.93 -17.59
C ASP A 294 19.86 10.76 -16.74
N ASP A 295 20.68 10.31 -15.79
CA ASP A 295 20.32 9.24 -14.86
C ASP A 295 19.08 9.63 -14.02
N PHE A 296 19.03 10.87 -13.51
CA PHE A 296 17.91 11.36 -12.73
C PHE A 296 16.64 11.56 -13.58
N THR A 297 16.77 12.11 -14.79
CA THR A 297 15.65 12.25 -15.73
C THR A 297 15.07 10.90 -16.11
N ASN A 298 15.91 9.91 -16.36
CA ASN A 298 15.48 8.54 -16.62
C ASN A 298 14.78 7.94 -15.42
N TRP A 299 15.32 8.15 -14.21
CA TRP A 299 14.69 7.69 -12.97
C TRP A 299 13.29 8.29 -12.77
N VAL A 300 13.12 9.60 -12.99
CA VAL A 300 11.83 10.29 -12.92
C VAL A 300 10.85 9.71 -13.93
N LYS A 301 11.27 9.58 -15.19
CA LYS A 301 10.45 8.98 -16.26
C LYS A 301 10.03 7.55 -15.93
N GLU A 302 10.97 6.71 -15.51
CA GLU A 302 10.67 5.32 -15.17
C GLU A 302 9.75 5.18 -13.95
N THR A 303 9.84 6.11 -13.00
CA THR A 303 9.03 6.10 -11.78
C THR A 303 7.60 6.60 -12.04
N LEU A 304 7.44 7.64 -12.86
CA LEU A 304 6.14 8.27 -13.09
C LEU A 304 5.41 7.75 -14.36
N THR A 305 6.12 7.10 -15.27
CA THR A 305 5.48 6.51 -16.46
C THR A 305 4.80 5.19 -16.11
N ILE A 306 3.50 5.15 -16.35
CA ILE A 306 2.65 4.00 -16.09
C ILE A 306 2.64 3.04 -17.29
N GLN A 307 2.63 1.74 -17.02
CA GLN A 307 2.48 0.70 -18.04
C GLN A 307 1.00 0.38 -18.28
N ASN A 308 0.57 0.29 -19.53
CA ASN A 308 -0.78 -0.15 -19.85
C ASN A 308 -0.90 -1.69 -19.78
N ASN A 309 -0.61 -2.24 -18.62
CA ASN A 309 -0.70 -3.67 -18.35
C ASN A 309 -1.29 -3.89 -16.96
N PRO A 310 -2.60 -3.76 -16.78
CA PRO A 310 -3.24 -3.89 -15.48
C PRO A 310 -3.18 -5.33 -14.97
N TYR A 311 -2.81 -5.49 -13.71
CA TYR A 311 -3.00 -6.72 -12.96
C TYR A 311 -4.37 -6.70 -12.31
N ILE A 312 -5.15 -7.74 -12.58
CA ILE A 312 -6.53 -7.87 -12.08
C ILE A 312 -6.62 -9.14 -11.25
N ARG A 313 -7.11 -8.99 -10.03
CA ARG A 313 -7.38 -10.10 -9.12
C ARG A 313 -8.80 -10.03 -8.61
N ILE A 314 -9.53 -11.11 -8.73
CA ILE A 314 -10.80 -11.27 -8.03
C ILE A 314 -10.48 -11.71 -6.61
N VAL A 315 -10.88 -10.89 -5.65
CA VAL A 315 -10.60 -11.10 -4.22
C VAL A 315 -11.64 -12.03 -3.61
N SER A 316 -12.91 -11.76 -3.87
CA SER A 316 -14.02 -12.59 -3.42
C SER A 316 -15.28 -12.33 -4.25
N VAL A 317 -16.27 -13.21 -4.12
CA VAL A 317 -17.58 -13.05 -4.70
C VAL A 317 -18.61 -13.15 -3.59
N LEU A 318 -19.45 -12.14 -3.47
CA LEU A 318 -20.57 -12.11 -2.54
C LEU A 318 -21.86 -12.37 -3.32
N MET A 319 -22.63 -13.35 -2.90
CA MET A 319 -23.86 -13.75 -3.62
C MET A 319 -25.10 -13.60 -2.75
N GLY A 320 -26.14 -13.06 -3.35
CA GLY A 320 -27.46 -13.11 -2.78
C GLY A 320 -28.04 -14.51 -2.86
N VAL A 321 -28.45 -15.04 -1.73
CA VAL A 321 -29.06 -16.37 -1.61
C VAL A 321 -30.43 -16.22 -0.96
N SER A 322 -31.38 -17.09 -1.33
CA SER A 322 -32.64 -17.21 -0.63
C SER A 322 -32.39 -17.78 0.77
N GLU A 323 -33.14 -17.30 1.75
CA GLU A 323 -33.15 -17.87 3.10
C GLU A 323 -33.51 -19.35 3.12
#